data_f3971f7aa5b8c16c3cc9e9d4b312504b
#
_entry.id   f3971f7aa5b8c16c3cc9e9d4b312504b
#
_cell.length_a   1.000
_cell.length_b   1.000
_cell.length_c   1.000
_cell.angle_alpha   90.00
_cell.angle_beta   90.00
_cell.angle_gamma   90.00
#
_symmetry.space_group_name_H-M   'P 1'
#
loop_
_entity.id
_entity.type
_entity.pdbx_description
1 polymer ?
#
loop_
_entity_poly.entity_id
_entity_poly.type
_entity_poly.pdbx_seq_one_letter_code
_entity_poly.pdbx_strand_id
1 'polypeptide(L)'
;MLKSKNLVPRGRLLIAYIFVCSVFSILIVRFAQIQLFEYNQYKKRADINSIRAVPIAAPRGMILDRNGLILVDNFPTYILTALPNKVNNNNFSIISNCTGTDTSILKNNFKRYYRGRFIPSRITKDLSFDELSCVEEHKHQLKGVDYSQLPERSFPSKVDMSHVLGYVKEIDRSLLKNIDNKQDEYEVGDLIGWQGIEKQYENILKGIKGVSYSQVDAFGREAGSVKGIDNIKPTPGQNLFTTIDLDLQRTMEKYMSKYRGVALITDPLSGEILSFVSSPDFSPEIFTGNTSLHEWRSLVNDPKKPLLNRITNGLYPPGSTFKMITAIALLEGLMIEEEEMIECSGIYQYGDRLFKCWKISGHGKMTLNQAIAQSCNIFFYQAVQRISMNRFINLCRNFGFGNKTGIDLPTELTGLLPTRDYMNKRYTSRGWSRGHLLNMALGQGDLLVTPIQLAVYINKIATKGKTYTPHFYLNKPPVIASEINLKDKTWVNIQDYLFNTVNDIDGTGTAANPQISGVKVYGKTGTAQNPHGDDHAWFVGYADDGKNMISIVLLIENGGSGGKIAAPLAGNAFKYYFNMSSERMVLNDVKNSI
;
A
#
# COMPACT_ATOMS: atom_id res chain seq x y z
N MET A 1 -102.88 4.17 12.39
CA MET A 1 -101.99 3.56 13.38
C MET A 1 -101.27 2.36 12.77
N LEU A 2 -100.09 2.54 12.32
CA LEU A 2 -99.26 1.43 11.77
C LEU A 2 -98.52 0.83 12.95
N LYS A 3 -98.90 -0.40 13.34
CA LYS A 3 -98.12 -1.23 14.28
C LYS A 3 -96.85 -1.64 13.60
N SER A 4 -95.71 -1.14 14.07
CA SER A 4 -94.38 -1.65 13.65
C SER A 4 -94.22 -3.10 14.09
N LYS A 5 -94.22 -4.02 13.16
CA LYS A 5 -93.81 -5.44 13.40
C LYS A 5 -92.34 -5.39 13.72
N ASN A 6 -91.97 -5.82 14.92
CA ASN A 6 -90.59 -6.12 15.26
C ASN A 6 -90.09 -7.17 14.32
N LEU A 7 -89.25 -6.78 13.37
CA LEU A 7 -88.69 -7.66 12.29
C LEU A 7 -87.69 -8.67 12.78
N VAL A 8 -87.29 -8.67 14.06
CA VAL A 8 -86.28 -9.62 14.61
C VAL A 8 -86.88 -10.33 15.82
N PRO A 9 -86.93 -11.68 15.88
CA PRO A 9 -87.40 -12.41 17.06
C PRO A 9 -86.57 -12.05 18.31
N ARG A 10 -87.20 -11.85 19.42
CA ARG A 10 -86.58 -11.45 20.71
C ARG A 10 -85.40 -12.38 21.10
N GLY A 11 -85.48 -13.68 20.80
CA GLY A 11 -84.43 -14.65 21.06
C GLY A 11 -83.12 -14.38 20.24
N ARG A 12 -83.24 -13.92 18.98
CA ARG A 12 -82.06 -13.58 18.16
C ARG A 12 -81.42 -12.27 18.65
N LEU A 13 -82.19 -11.33 19.12
CA LEU A 13 -81.68 -10.11 19.74
C LEU A 13 -80.92 -10.42 21.02
N LEU A 14 -81.41 -11.31 21.87
CA LEU A 14 -80.74 -11.74 23.09
C LEU A 14 -79.41 -12.42 22.81
N ILE A 15 -79.37 -13.32 21.80
CA ILE A 15 -78.11 -13.97 21.37
C ILE A 15 -77.09 -12.95 20.85
N ALA A 16 -77.54 -11.96 20.07
CA ALA A 16 -76.68 -10.88 19.59
C ALA A 16 -76.13 -10.03 20.74
N TYR A 17 -76.92 -9.68 21.73
CA TYR A 17 -76.45 -8.97 22.93
C TYR A 17 -75.44 -9.80 23.73
N ILE A 18 -75.71 -11.10 23.97
CA ILE A 18 -74.78 -11.96 24.68
C ILE A 18 -73.45 -12.04 23.92
N PHE A 19 -73.49 -12.20 22.59
CA PHE A 19 -72.31 -12.25 21.74
C PHE A 19 -71.48 -10.94 21.84
N VAL A 20 -72.13 -9.79 21.68
CA VAL A 20 -71.50 -8.47 21.80
C VAL A 20 -70.91 -8.28 23.19
N CYS A 21 -71.65 -8.58 24.24
CA CYS A 21 -71.16 -8.48 25.63
C CYS A 21 -69.96 -9.41 25.87
N SER A 22 -69.99 -10.65 25.34
CA SER A 22 -68.85 -11.57 25.46
C SER A 22 -67.58 -11.05 24.76
N VAL A 23 -67.73 -10.53 23.54
CA VAL A 23 -66.62 -9.90 22.81
C VAL A 23 -66.05 -8.72 23.58
N PHE A 24 -66.93 -7.82 24.09
CA PHE A 24 -66.46 -6.69 24.91
C PHE A 24 -65.80 -7.13 26.21
N SER A 25 -66.32 -8.16 26.86
CA SER A 25 -65.70 -8.71 28.07
C SER A 25 -64.31 -9.26 27.80
N ILE A 26 -64.13 -10.02 26.70
CA ILE A 26 -62.81 -10.52 26.28
C ILE A 26 -61.84 -9.37 26.00
N LEU A 27 -62.29 -8.33 25.31
CA LEU A 27 -61.48 -7.13 25.05
C LEU A 27 -61.09 -6.41 26.35
N ILE A 28 -62.03 -6.23 27.29
CA ILE A 28 -61.76 -5.57 28.59
C ILE A 28 -60.73 -6.38 29.39
N VAL A 29 -60.90 -7.72 29.47
CA VAL A 29 -59.95 -8.61 30.16
C VAL A 29 -58.56 -8.50 29.50
N ARG A 30 -58.50 -8.51 28.14
CA ARG A 30 -57.22 -8.36 27.44
C ARG A 30 -56.59 -6.99 27.65
N PHE A 31 -57.40 -5.92 27.65
CA PHE A 31 -56.89 -4.59 27.99
C PHE A 31 -56.38 -4.51 29.42
N ALA A 32 -57.08 -5.07 30.39
CA ALA A 32 -56.63 -5.13 31.78
C ALA A 32 -55.33 -5.96 31.90
N GLN A 33 -55.22 -7.07 31.19
CA GLN A 33 -53.96 -7.85 31.17
C GLN A 33 -52.81 -7.02 30.64
N ILE A 34 -52.96 -6.34 29.50
CA ILE A 34 -51.92 -5.52 28.90
C ILE A 34 -51.54 -4.32 29.79
N GLN A 35 -52.55 -3.67 30.40
CA GLN A 35 -52.34 -2.44 31.19
C GLN A 35 -51.85 -2.70 32.60
N LEU A 36 -52.24 -3.81 33.24
CA LEU A 36 -51.89 -4.08 34.64
C LEU A 36 -50.72 -5.08 34.76
N PHE A 37 -50.70 -6.16 33.99
CA PHE A 37 -49.71 -7.23 34.13
C PHE A 37 -48.56 -7.10 33.13
N GLU A 38 -48.81 -6.67 31.91
CA GLU A 38 -47.81 -6.58 30.85
C GLU A 38 -47.29 -5.13 30.62
N TYR A 39 -47.76 -4.15 31.42
CA TYR A 39 -47.44 -2.73 31.27
C TYR A 39 -45.96 -2.45 31.19
N ASN A 40 -45.18 -2.99 32.11
CA ASN A 40 -43.72 -2.77 32.15
C ASN A 40 -43.00 -3.33 30.92
N GLN A 41 -43.51 -4.44 30.40
CA GLN A 41 -42.93 -5.06 29.21
C GLN A 41 -43.22 -4.23 27.93
N TYR A 42 -44.45 -3.80 27.76
CA TYR A 42 -44.86 -2.94 26.63
C TYR A 42 -44.29 -1.54 26.73
N LYS A 43 -44.18 -0.98 27.94
CA LYS A 43 -43.52 0.29 28.18
C LYS A 43 -42.08 0.23 27.80
N LYS A 44 -41.34 -0.79 28.25
CA LYS A 44 -39.93 -1.02 27.89
C LYS A 44 -39.72 -1.17 26.36
N ARG A 45 -40.64 -1.87 25.68
CA ARG A 45 -40.62 -1.98 24.22
C ARG A 45 -40.90 -0.65 23.53
N ALA A 46 -41.83 0.13 24.03
CA ALA A 46 -42.15 1.46 23.51
C ALA A 46 -40.98 2.43 23.71
N ASP A 47 -40.36 2.41 24.88
CA ASP A 47 -39.19 3.23 25.19
C ASP A 47 -38.01 2.87 24.26
N ILE A 48 -37.72 1.59 24.06
CA ILE A 48 -36.68 1.13 23.12
C ILE A 48 -37.01 1.56 21.68
N ASN A 49 -38.26 1.44 21.24
CA ASN A 49 -38.68 1.84 19.90
C ASN A 49 -38.72 3.37 19.71
N SER A 50 -38.75 4.16 20.81
CA SER A 50 -38.70 5.61 20.75
C SER A 50 -37.28 6.19 20.69
N ILE A 51 -36.25 5.33 20.81
CA ILE A 51 -34.85 5.76 20.78
C ILE A 51 -34.25 5.41 19.41
N ARG A 52 -33.69 6.43 18.77
CA ARG A 52 -32.87 6.26 17.55
C ARG A 52 -31.41 6.39 17.90
N ALA A 53 -30.61 5.37 17.57
CA ALA A 53 -29.17 5.40 17.62
C ALA A 53 -28.63 5.75 16.21
N VAL A 54 -27.92 6.86 16.11
CA VAL A 54 -27.26 7.30 14.85
C VAL A 54 -25.76 7.20 15.06
N PRO A 55 -25.04 6.39 14.28
CA PRO A 55 -23.60 6.28 14.41
C PRO A 55 -22.90 7.58 14.01
N ILE A 56 -21.91 7.99 14.80
CA ILE A 56 -21.03 9.12 14.53
C ILE A 56 -19.70 8.57 14.02
N ALA A 57 -19.27 8.99 12.84
CA ALA A 57 -18.00 8.57 12.27
C ALA A 57 -16.83 9.01 13.16
N ALA A 58 -15.85 8.11 13.33
CA ALA A 58 -14.61 8.42 14.02
C ALA A 58 -13.55 8.91 13.03
N PRO A 59 -12.74 9.92 13.37
CA PRO A 59 -11.56 10.24 12.60
C PRO A 59 -10.57 9.06 12.59
N ARG A 60 -9.97 8.79 11.44
CA ARG A 60 -8.90 7.79 11.35
C ARG A 60 -7.62 8.35 11.95
N GLY A 61 -6.74 7.50 12.46
CA GLY A 61 -5.41 7.89 12.92
C GLY A 61 -4.61 8.57 11.80
N MET A 62 -3.77 9.53 12.14
CA MET A 62 -2.82 10.15 11.21
C MET A 62 -1.72 9.18 10.82
N ILE A 63 -1.14 9.35 9.64
CA ILE A 63 0.10 8.67 9.23
C ILE A 63 1.21 9.71 9.22
N LEU A 64 2.29 9.43 9.93
CA LEU A 64 3.41 10.34 10.12
C LEU A 64 4.71 9.71 9.60
N ASP A 65 5.66 10.55 9.23
CA ASP A 65 7.01 10.11 8.94
C ASP A 65 7.76 9.74 10.24
N ARG A 66 9.01 9.30 10.16
CA ARG A 66 9.84 8.92 11.31
C ARG A 66 10.14 10.08 12.27
N ASN A 67 10.03 11.32 11.81
CA ASN A 67 10.32 12.54 12.55
C ASN A 67 9.04 13.22 13.09
N GLY A 68 7.86 12.63 12.85
CA GLY A 68 6.56 13.17 13.27
C GLY A 68 5.94 14.15 12.29
N LEU A 69 6.47 14.29 11.07
CA LEU A 69 5.85 15.10 10.02
C LEU A 69 4.64 14.38 9.43
N ILE A 70 3.56 15.11 9.20
CA ILE A 70 2.30 14.53 8.77
C ILE A 70 2.36 14.15 7.27
N LEU A 71 2.15 12.87 6.99
CA LEU A 71 2.00 12.33 5.63
C LEU A 71 0.54 12.29 5.22
N VAL A 72 -0.33 11.80 6.11
CA VAL A 72 -1.78 11.71 5.88
C VAL A 72 -2.52 12.19 7.12
N ASP A 73 -3.49 13.06 6.93
CA ASP A 73 -4.35 13.64 7.96
C ASP A 73 -5.83 13.44 7.64
N ASN A 74 -6.71 13.98 8.46
CA ASN A 74 -8.13 14.05 8.22
C ASN A 74 -8.55 15.51 8.03
N PHE A 75 -9.32 15.75 6.99
CA PHE A 75 -9.94 17.04 6.72
C PHE A 75 -11.45 16.92 6.91
N PRO A 76 -12.10 17.83 7.68
CA PRO A 76 -13.55 17.81 7.81
C PRO A 76 -14.20 18.28 6.51
N THR A 77 -15.00 17.42 5.88
CA THR A 77 -15.84 17.78 4.74
C THR A 77 -17.31 17.82 5.15
N TYR A 78 -18.12 18.63 4.48
CA TYR A 78 -19.55 18.70 4.72
C TYR A 78 -20.30 17.74 3.80
N ILE A 79 -21.16 16.94 4.40
CA ILE A 79 -22.09 16.06 3.69
C ILE A 79 -23.53 16.52 3.90
N LEU A 80 -24.35 16.43 2.85
CA LEU A 80 -25.77 16.68 2.92
C LEU A 80 -26.54 15.36 3.02
N THR A 81 -27.40 15.27 3.99
CA THR A 81 -28.24 14.09 4.23
C THR A 81 -29.71 14.46 4.24
N ALA A 82 -30.58 13.50 3.94
CA ALA A 82 -32.01 13.69 4.09
C ALA A 82 -32.71 12.48 4.68
N LEU A 83 -33.77 12.75 5.44
CA LEU A 83 -34.66 11.71 5.95
C LEU A 83 -35.59 11.23 4.84
N PRO A 84 -35.58 9.92 4.48
CA PRO A 84 -36.37 9.39 3.37
C PRO A 84 -37.89 9.58 3.50
N ASN A 85 -38.42 9.69 4.74
CA ASN A 85 -39.83 9.93 4.99
C ASN A 85 -40.25 11.39 4.83
N LYS A 86 -39.31 12.34 4.68
CA LYS A 86 -39.59 13.77 4.60
C LYS A 86 -39.15 14.40 3.28
N VAL A 87 -38.22 13.76 2.56
CA VAL A 87 -37.68 14.28 1.30
C VAL A 87 -38.67 14.07 0.15
N ASN A 88 -38.76 15.04 -0.74
CA ASN A 88 -39.58 15.01 -1.94
C ASN A 88 -38.78 15.45 -3.17
N ASN A 89 -39.38 15.41 -4.38
CA ASN A 89 -38.68 15.76 -5.61
C ASN A 89 -38.22 17.23 -5.65
N ASN A 90 -38.98 18.13 -5.05
CA ASN A 90 -38.64 19.55 -5.00
C ASN A 90 -37.36 19.82 -4.20
N ASN A 91 -37.11 19.04 -3.14
CA ASN A 91 -35.88 19.14 -2.36
C ASN A 91 -34.65 18.90 -3.26
N PHE A 92 -34.69 17.88 -4.14
CA PHE A 92 -33.56 17.59 -5.06
C PHE A 92 -33.33 18.69 -6.08
N SER A 93 -34.39 19.38 -6.53
CA SER A 93 -34.28 20.53 -7.43
C SER A 93 -33.60 21.72 -6.76
N ILE A 94 -33.99 22.04 -5.52
CA ILE A 94 -33.36 23.12 -4.75
C ILE A 94 -31.88 22.80 -4.49
N ILE A 95 -31.59 21.58 -4.03
CA ILE A 95 -30.19 21.13 -3.78
C ILE A 95 -29.37 21.19 -5.06
N SER A 96 -29.94 20.76 -6.20
CA SER A 96 -29.27 20.82 -7.50
C SER A 96 -28.89 22.26 -7.89
N ASN A 97 -29.79 23.22 -7.63
CA ASN A 97 -29.50 24.63 -7.91
C ASN A 97 -28.37 25.18 -7.02
N CYS A 98 -28.33 24.77 -5.73
CA CYS A 98 -27.28 25.21 -4.82
C CYS A 98 -25.91 24.56 -5.09
N THR A 99 -25.89 23.30 -5.49
CA THR A 99 -24.65 22.52 -5.62
C THR A 99 -24.16 22.34 -7.06
N GLY A 100 -24.92 22.80 -8.05
CA GLY A 100 -24.62 22.56 -9.46
C GLY A 100 -24.68 21.08 -9.89
N THR A 101 -25.00 20.17 -8.95
CA THR A 101 -25.04 18.72 -9.20
C THR A 101 -26.39 18.32 -9.80
N ASP A 102 -26.37 17.51 -10.84
CA ASP A 102 -27.59 17.03 -11.50
C ASP A 102 -28.51 16.26 -10.53
N THR A 103 -29.81 16.52 -10.64
CA THR A 103 -30.84 15.90 -9.78
C THR A 103 -30.87 14.38 -9.87
N SER A 104 -30.47 13.79 -11.01
CA SER A 104 -30.39 12.34 -11.19
C SER A 104 -29.25 11.74 -10.35
N ILE A 105 -28.12 12.42 -10.28
CA ILE A 105 -26.95 12.04 -9.46
C ILE A 105 -27.34 12.10 -7.98
N LEU A 106 -27.94 13.20 -7.53
CA LEU A 106 -28.39 13.38 -6.15
C LEU A 106 -29.37 12.28 -5.73
N LYS A 107 -30.35 11.95 -6.58
CA LYS A 107 -31.31 10.85 -6.33
C LYS A 107 -30.65 9.48 -6.30
N ASN A 108 -29.67 9.24 -7.18
CA ASN A 108 -28.92 7.98 -7.20
C ASN A 108 -28.08 7.81 -5.93
N ASN A 109 -27.39 8.87 -5.50
CA ASN A 109 -26.66 8.88 -4.23
C ASN A 109 -27.60 8.59 -3.06
N PHE A 110 -28.71 9.31 -2.98
CA PHE A 110 -29.71 9.11 -1.93
C PHE A 110 -30.20 7.64 -1.87
N LYS A 111 -30.44 6.99 -3.01
CA LYS A 111 -30.82 5.57 -3.07
C LYS A 111 -29.64 4.64 -2.68
N ARG A 112 -28.42 4.98 -3.07
CA ARG A 112 -27.21 4.21 -2.77
C ARG A 112 -26.99 4.10 -1.26
N TYR A 113 -27.17 5.21 -0.53
CA TYR A 113 -26.95 5.28 0.92
C TYR A 113 -28.22 5.05 1.76
N TYR A 114 -29.31 4.63 1.14
CA TYR A 114 -30.54 4.35 1.86
C TYR A 114 -30.37 3.14 2.79
N ARG A 115 -30.63 3.36 4.10
CA ARG A 115 -30.54 2.33 5.14
C ARG A 115 -31.88 2.08 5.85
N GLY A 116 -32.88 2.92 5.63
CA GLY A 116 -34.20 2.78 6.23
C GLY A 116 -35.00 4.10 6.15
N ARG A 117 -36.31 3.98 6.32
CA ARG A 117 -37.26 5.10 6.16
C ARG A 117 -36.95 6.30 7.05
N PHE A 118 -36.38 6.05 8.23
CA PHE A 118 -36.14 7.06 9.27
C PHE A 118 -34.64 7.32 9.51
N ILE A 119 -33.75 6.71 8.75
CA ILE A 119 -32.30 6.90 8.86
C ILE A 119 -31.87 7.90 7.79
N PRO A 120 -31.12 8.98 8.16
CA PRO A 120 -30.65 9.94 7.18
C PRO A 120 -29.83 9.23 6.07
N SER A 121 -30.16 9.52 4.83
CA SER A 121 -29.47 9.04 3.65
C SER A 121 -28.68 10.17 3.02
N ARG A 122 -27.40 9.92 2.67
CA ARG A 122 -26.53 10.93 2.06
C ARG A 122 -27.00 11.26 0.65
N ILE A 123 -27.04 12.56 0.34
CA ILE A 123 -27.42 13.11 -0.97
C ILE A 123 -26.16 13.50 -1.74
N THR A 124 -25.26 14.26 -1.10
CA THR A 124 -24.01 14.71 -1.68
C THR A 124 -22.95 14.89 -0.60
N LYS A 125 -21.69 15.03 -0.98
CA LYS A 125 -20.55 15.30 -0.12
C LYS A 125 -19.68 16.38 -0.73
N ASP A 126 -18.66 16.82 0.01
CA ASP A 126 -17.68 17.82 -0.41
C ASP A 126 -18.29 19.18 -0.73
N LEU A 127 -19.29 19.59 0.09
CA LEU A 127 -19.91 20.89 -0.10
C LEU A 127 -18.91 22.01 0.26
N SER A 128 -18.77 22.95 -0.65
CA SER A 128 -18.09 24.21 -0.40
C SER A 128 -18.88 25.07 0.58
N PHE A 129 -18.24 26.10 1.13
CA PHE A 129 -18.91 27.03 2.02
C PHE A 129 -20.08 27.76 1.35
N ASP A 130 -19.93 28.13 0.06
CA ASP A 130 -20.98 28.83 -0.70
C ASP A 130 -22.18 27.91 -0.97
N GLU A 131 -21.93 26.64 -1.34
CA GLU A 131 -22.99 25.64 -1.52
C GLU A 131 -23.75 25.38 -0.21
N LEU A 132 -23.02 25.27 0.92
CA LEU A 132 -23.61 25.08 2.22
C LEU A 132 -24.45 26.28 2.61
N SER A 133 -23.98 27.51 2.38
CA SER A 133 -24.69 28.74 2.65
C SER A 133 -26.01 28.81 1.86
N CYS A 134 -25.97 28.46 0.55
CA CYS A 134 -27.15 28.36 -0.28
C CYS A 134 -28.18 27.35 0.27
N VAL A 135 -27.72 26.19 0.74
CA VAL A 135 -28.60 25.17 1.35
C VAL A 135 -29.23 25.70 2.63
N GLU A 136 -28.48 26.42 3.48
CA GLU A 136 -29.00 27.00 4.72
C GLU A 136 -30.03 28.12 4.46
N GLU A 137 -29.84 28.99 3.47
CA GLU A 137 -30.82 29.99 3.05
C GLU A 137 -32.16 29.36 2.67
N HIS A 138 -32.14 28.17 2.06
CA HIS A 138 -33.36 27.45 1.66
C HIS A 138 -33.84 26.43 2.70
N LYS A 139 -33.30 26.44 3.93
CA LYS A 139 -33.60 25.45 4.98
C LYS A 139 -35.10 25.33 5.28
N HIS A 140 -35.83 26.42 5.21
CA HIS A 140 -37.29 26.46 5.45
C HIS A 140 -38.10 25.61 4.44
N GLN A 141 -37.55 25.44 3.20
CA GLN A 141 -38.15 24.62 2.13
C GLN A 141 -37.63 23.18 2.16
N LEU A 142 -36.43 22.93 2.71
CA LEU A 142 -35.72 21.68 2.74
C LEU A 142 -36.04 20.84 3.99
N LYS A 143 -37.33 20.56 4.21
CA LYS A 143 -37.78 19.78 5.38
C LYS A 143 -37.14 18.37 5.40
N GLY A 144 -36.43 18.04 6.47
CA GLY A 144 -35.80 16.74 6.66
C GLY A 144 -34.43 16.61 5.97
N VAL A 145 -33.92 17.68 5.38
CA VAL A 145 -32.54 17.78 4.89
C VAL A 145 -31.70 18.43 5.98
N ASP A 146 -30.52 17.87 6.22
CA ASP A 146 -29.56 18.38 7.19
C ASP A 146 -28.13 18.13 6.70
N TYR A 147 -27.15 18.82 7.29
CA TYR A 147 -25.75 18.60 6.98
C TYR A 147 -25.00 18.12 8.22
N SER A 148 -23.91 17.40 7.98
CA SER A 148 -23.00 16.99 9.03
C SER A 148 -21.56 16.97 8.50
N GLN A 149 -20.60 16.96 9.41
CA GLN A 149 -19.20 16.83 9.05
C GLN A 149 -18.81 15.35 9.01
N LEU A 150 -18.01 15.00 7.99
CA LEU A 150 -17.42 13.68 7.83
C LEU A 150 -15.90 13.87 7.71
N PRO A 151 -15.07 13.16 8.49
CA PRO A 151 -13.62 13.20 8.32
C PRO A 151 -13.23 12.50 7.00
N GLU A 152 -12.54 13.20 6.12
CA GLU A 152 -12.00 12.69 4.87
C GLU A 152 -10.47 12.74 4.89
N ARG A 153 -9.80 11.86 4.15
CA ARG A 153 -8.34 11.83 4.09
C ARG A 153 -7.79 13.00 3.31
N SER A 154 -6.69 13.58 3.81
CA SER A 154 -5.89 14.60 3.14
C SER A 154 -4.40 14.25 3.17
N PHE A 155 -3.65 14.75 2.19
CA PHE A 155 -2.23 14.43 1.99
C PHE A 155 -1.38 15.71 2.00
N PRO A 156 -1.22 16.37 3.16
CA PRO A 156 -0.59 17.70 3.25
C PRO A 156 0.90 17.68 2.88
N SER A 157 1.55 16.53 2.92
CA SER A 157 2.96 16.37 2.55
C SER A 157 3.25 16.60 1.07
N LYS A 158 2.23 16.47 0.20
CA LYS A 158 2.34 16.61 -1.27
C LYS A 158 3.40 15.70 -1.90
N VAL A 159 3.58 14.50 -1.35
CA VAL A 159 4.40 13.43 -1.93
C VAL A 159 3.51 12.41 -2.62
N ASP A 160 3.97 11.88 -3.74
CA ASP A 160 3.22 10.92 -4.57
C ASP A 160 3.42 9.48 -4.09
N MET A 161 3.34 9.21 -2.80
CA MET A 161 3.56 7.88 -2.20
C MET A 161 2.32 6.97 -2.24
N SER A 162 1.52 7.00 -3.29
CA SER A 162 0.24 6.27 -3.36
C SER A 162 0.37 4.77 -3.15
N HIS A 163 1.48 4.19 -3.63
CA HIS A 163 1.75 2.76 -3.48
C HIS A 163 2.07 2.34 -2.05
N VAL A 164 2.55 3.27 -1.23
CA VAL A 164 2.87 3.08 0.19
C VAL A 164 1.71 3.51 1.08
N LEU A 165 1.37 4.80 1.02
CA LEU A 165 0.29 5.35 1.84
C LEU A 165 -1.03 4.65 1.54
N GLY A 166 -1.28 4.38 0.26
CA GLY A 166 -2.53 3.83 -0.19
C GLY A 166 -3.64 4.87 -0.14
N TYR A 167 -4.86 4.39 -0.14
CA TYR A 167 -6.07 5.19 -0.05
C TYR A 167 -7.20 4.40 0.60
N VAL A 168 -8.20 5.12 1.05
CA VAL A 168 -9.43 4.56 1.59
C VAL A 168 -10.50 4.49 0.50
N LYS A 169 -11.39 3.52 0.62
CA LYS A 169 -12.55 3.39 -0.26
C LYS A 169 -13.82 3.38 0.57
N GLU A 170 -14.85 3.98 0.03
CA GLU A 170 -16.16 3.94 0.65
C GLU A 170 -16.86 2.61 0.39
N ILE A 171 -17.44 2.05 1.44
CA ILE A 171 -18.15 0.77 1.40
C ILE A 171 -19.53 0.96 0.77
N ASP A 172 -19.76 0.29 -0.35
CA ASP A 172 -21.08 0.13 -0.94
C ASP A 172 -21.71 -1.22 -0.55
N ARG A 173 -22.95 -1.45 -0.98
CA ARG A 173 -23.69 -2.69 -0.67
C ARG A 173 -23.03 -3.95 -1.22
N SER A 174 -22.32 -3.85 -2.35
CA SER A 174 -21.66 -5.00 -2.97
C SER A 174 -20.37 -5.34 -2.21
N LEU A 175 -19.61 -4.32 -1.84
CA LEU A 175 -18.39 -4.47 -1.06
C LEU A 175 -18.70 -5.00 0.35
N LEU A 176 -19.76 -4.46 0.99
CA LEU A 176 -20.17 -4.91 2.34
C LEU A 176 -20.48 -6.43 2.39
N LYS A 177 -21.09 -6.98 1.33
CA LYS A 177 -21.36 -8.42 1.24
C LYS A 177 -20.11 -9.28 1.06
N ASN A 178 -19.03 -8.69 0.54
CA ASN A 178 -17.79 -9.39 0.21
C ASN A 178 -16.68 -9.18 1.28
N ILE A 179 -16.95 -8.41 2.32
CA ILE A 179 -16.04 -8.25 3.46
C ILE A 179 -16.23 -9.44 4.39
N ASP A 180 -15.33 -10.42 4.32
CA ASP A 180 -15.35 -11.59 5.17
C ASP A 180 -15.22 -11.24 6.66
N ASN A 181 -16.10 -11.82 7.49
CA ASN A 181 -16.09 -11.78 8.97
C ASN A 181 -16.14 -10.38 9.64
N LYS A 182 -16.38 -9.30 8.89
CA LYS A 182 -16.43 -7.92 9.41
C LYS A 182 -17.74 -7.18 9.09
N GLN A 183 -18.77 -7.89 8.65
CA GLN A 183 -20.04 -7.27 8.23
C GLN A 183 -20.72 -6.48 9.36
N ASP A 184 -20.54 -6.91 10.62
CA ASP A 184 -21.11 -6.23 11.79
C ASP A 184 -20.31 -4.98 12.23
N GLU A 185 -19.09 -4.80 11.72
CA GLU A 185 -18.21 -3.68 12.05
C GLU A 185 -18.38 -2.48 11.10
N TYR A 186 -18.94 -2.70 9.92
CA TYR A 186 -19.05 -1.68 8.87
C TYR A 186 -20.48 -1.51 8.38
N GLU A 187 -20.77 -0.30 7.94
CA GLU A 187 -22.01 0.08 7.29
C GLU A 187 -21.76 0.66 5.90
N VAL A 188 -22.80 0.72 5.08
CA VAL A 188 -22.74 1.42 3.80
C VAL A 188 -22.41 2.89 4.04
N GLY A 189 -21.37 3.38 3.40
CA GLY A 189 -20.87 4.75 3.57
C GLY A 189 -19.65 4.88 4.48
N ASP A 190 -19.24 3.81 5.16
CA ASP A 190 -18.00 3.80 5.93
C ASP A 190 -16.77 3.77 5.01
N LEU A 191 -15.67 4.30 5.53
CA LEU A 191 -14.37 4.23 4.86
C LEU A 191 -13.58 3.01 5.34
N ILE A 192 -13.00 2.28 4.40
CA ILE A 192 -12.09 1.15 4.65
C ILE A 192 -10.78 1.35 3.90
N GLY A 193 -9.66 1.03 4.51
CA GLY A 193 -8.36 1.02 3.83
C GLY A 193 -8.36 0.02 2.68
N TRP A 194 -8.09 0.52 1.46
CA TRP A 194 -8.20 -0.28 0.24
C TRP A 194 -6.85 -0.78 -0.26
N GLN A 195 -5.82 0.03 -0.12
CA GLN A 195 -4.46 -0.26 -0.58
C GLN A 195 -3.42 0.31 0.39
N GLY A 196 -2.16 -0.11 0.28
CA GLY A 196 -1.03 0.42 1.02
C GLY A 196 -1.14 0.24 2.54
N ILE A 197 -0.55 1.16 3.27
CA ILE A 197 -0.56 1.24 4.74
C ILE A 197 -1.98 1.39 5.28
N GLU A 198 -2.83 2.15 4.60
CA GLU A 198 -4.24 2.29 4.97
C GLU A 198 -4.96 0.95 5.10
N LYS A 199 -4.67 0.01 4.18
CA LYS A 199 -5.22 -1.36 4.24
C LYS A 199 -4.49 -2.24 5.23
N GLN A 200 -3.18 -2.20 5.24
CA GLN A 200 -2.35 -3.09 6.05
C GLN A 200 -2.58 -2.86 7.54
N TYR A 201 -2.75 -1.60 7.92
CA TYR A 201 -2.92 -1.18 9.30
C TYR A 201 -4.32 -0.63 9.61
N GLU A 202 -5.35 -1.14 8.88
CA GLU A 202 -6.76 -0.77 9.10
C GLU A 202 -7.15 -0.84 10.57
N ASN A 203 -6.76 -1.90 11.28
CA ASN A 203 -7.15 -2.10 12.69
C ASN A 203 -6.53 -1.05 13.64
N ILE A 204 -5.41 -0.44 13.28
CA ILE A 204 -4.75 0.63 14.04
C ILE A 204 -5.36 1.98 13.68
N LEU A 205 -5.48 2.22 12.36
CA LEU A 205 -5.91 3.51 11.83
C LEU A 205 -7.42 3.76 11.98
N LYS A 206 -8.25 2.70 11.95
CA LYS A 206 -9.69 2.80 12.10
C LYS A 206 -10.05 3.22 13.53
N GLY A 207 -10.81 4.29 13.68
CA GLY A 207 -11.36 4.66 14.97
C GLY A 207 -12.58 3.82 15.36
N ILE A 208 -13.09 4.06 16.55
CA ILE A 208 -14.33 3.45 17.05
C ILE A 208 -15.44 4.45 16.93
N LYS A 209 -16.52 4.10 16.19
CA LYS A 209 -17.69 4.97 16.00
C LYS A 209 -18.31 5.34 17.34
N GLY A 210 -18.75 6.59 17.43
CA GLY A 210 -19.66 7.05 18.48
C GLY A 210 -21.12 6.75 18.13
N VAL A 211 -22.01 7.03 19.07
CA VAL A 211 -23.44 6.88 18.87
C VAL A 211 -24.15 8.11 19.44
N SER A 212 -24.98 8.77 18.63
CA SER A 212 -25.91 9.81 19.08
C SER A 212 -27.28 9.21 19.26
N TYR A 213 -27.87 9.43 20.45
CA TYR A 213 -29.19 8.95 20.78
C TYR A 213 -30.18 10.10 20.70
N SER A 214 -31.21 9.97 19.87
CA SER A 214 -32.32 10.91 19.79
C SER A 214 -33.64 10.20 20.07
N GLN A 215 -34.56 10.90 20.78
CA GLN A 215 -35.89 10.40 20.98
C GLN A 215 -36.73 10.65 19.73
N VAL A 216 -37.49 9.65 19.30
CA VAL A 216 -38.37 9.72 18.13
C VAL A 216 -39.80 9.36 18.51
N ASP A 217 -40.78 10.04 17.89
CA ASP A 217 -42.19 9.70 18.04
C ASP A 217 -42.59 8.45 17.19
N ALA A 218 -43.83 8.01 17.32
CA ALA A 218 -44.36 6.87 16.57
C ALA A 218 -44.29 7.03 15.04
N PHE A 219 -44.06 8.24 14.53
CA PHE A 219 -43.86 8.57 13.12
C PHE A 219 -42.38 8.75 12.77
N GLY A 220 -41.47 8.48 13.72
CA GLY A 220 -40.01 8.61 13.55
C GLY A 220 -39.52 10.06 13.46
N ARG A 221 -40.29 11.05 13.96
CA ARG A 221 -39.87 12.44 14.05
C ARG A 221 -39.08 12.63 15.33
N GLU A 222 -38.01 13.39 15.25
CA GLU A 222 -37.15 13.68 16.39
C GLU A 222 -37.93 14.54 17.40
N ALA A 223 -38.00 14.07 18.63
CA ALA A 223 -38.75 14.68 19.73
C ALA A 223 -37.80 15.30 20.78
N GLY A 224 -36.48 15.15 20.61
CA GLY A 224 -35.48 15.72 21.49
C GLY A 224 -34.40 14.72 21.92
N SER A 225 -33.61 15.10 22.92
CA SER A 225 -32.59 14.20 23.51
C SER A 225 -33.26 13.16 24.42
N VAL A 226 -32.66 11.96 24.46
CA VAL A 226 -33.14 10.89 25.34
C VAL A 226 -32.73 11.20 26.78
N LYS A 227 -33.68 11.28 27.69
CA LYS A 227 -33.36 11.48 29.11
C LYS A 227 -32.69 10.24 29.69
N GLY A 228 -31.51 10.42 30.33
CA GLY A 228 -30.78 9.35 31.01
C GLY A 228 -29.92 8.45 30.13
N ILE A 229 -29.75 8.80 28.85
CA ILE A 229 -28.79 8.12 27.94
C ILE A 229 -27.91 9.21 27.33
N ASP A 230 -26.61 9.14 27.64
CA ASP A 230 -25.62 10.05 27.07
C ASP A 230 -25.13 9.56 25.70
N ASN A 231 -24.83 10.51 24.82
CA ASN A 231 -24.18 10.19 23.56
C ASN A 231 -22.79 9.59 23.77
N ILE A 232 -22.46 8.54 23.03
CA ILE A 232 -21.13 7.96 23.03
C ILE A 232 -20.28 8.73 22.01
N LYS A 233 -19.23 9.39 22.49
CA LYS A 233 -18.28 10.09 21.59
C LYS A 233 -17.48 9.10 20.77
N PRO A 234 -17.19 9.41 19.49
CA PRO A 234 -16.30 8.59 18.69
C PRO A 234 -14.87 8.63 19.27
N THR A 235 -14.16 7.50 19.22
CA THR A 235 -12.75 7.41 19.59
C THR A 235 -11.91 7.44 18.31
N PRO A 236 -11.03 8.43 18.11
CA PRO A 236 -10.14 8.48 16.96
C PRO A 236 -9.27 7.22 16.84
N GLY A 237 -8.88 6.85 15.62
CA GLY A 237 -7.88 5.83 15.39
C GLY A 237 -6.51 6.23 15.93
N GLN A 238 -5.64 5.26 16.15
CA GLN A 238 -4.29 5.51 16.62
C GLN A 238 -3.41 6.04 15.47
N ASN A 239 -2.53 6.99 15.78
CA ASN A 239 -1.56 7.50 14.82
C ASN A 239 -0.50 6.43 14.53
N LEU A 240 -0.10 6.35 13.26
CA LEU A 240 0.92 5.41 12.78
C LEU A 240 2.17 6.17 12.35
N PHE A 241 3.26 5.93 13.05
CA PHE A 241 4.59 6.45 12.67
C PHE A 241 5.24 5.49 11.68
N THR A 242 5.66 6.00 10.54
CA THR A 242 6.35 5.22 9.52
C THR A 242 7.87 5.39 9.62
N THR A 243 8.60 4.47 9.03
CA THR A 243 10.07 4.54 8.90
C THR A 243 10.54 5.52 7.82
N ILE A 244 9.62 6.05 7.03
CA ILE A 244 9.91 7.00 5.95
C ILE A 244 10.55 8.26 6.52
N ASP A 245 11.59 8.73 5.85
CA ASP A 245 12.14 10.08 6.00
C ASP A 245 11.58 10.97 4.89
N LEU A 246 10.70 11.90 5.25
CA LEU A 246 9.95 12.70 4.27
C LEU A 246 10.88 13.57 3.39
N ASP A 247 11.95 14.09 3.94
CA ASP A 247 12.87 14.95 3.18
C ASP A 247 13.70 14.13 2.19
N LEU A 248 14.14 12.93 2.62
CA LEU A 248 14.79 11.97 1.74
C LEU A 248 13.84 11.50 0.63
N GLN A 249 12.57 11.20 0.97
CA GLN A 249 11.55 10.80 0.02
C GLN A 249 11.32 11.87 -1.06
N ARG A 250 11.10 13.12 -0.66
CA ARG A 250 10.94 14.27 -1.59
C ARG A 250 12.13 14.44 -2.52
N THR A 251 13.33 14.29 -1.97
CA THR A 251 14.57 14.40 -2.74
C THR A 251 14.64 13.28 -3.79
N MET A 252 14.32 12.05 -3.40
CA MET A 252 14.32 10.91 -4.31
C MET A 252 13.23 11.01 -5.37
N GLU A 253 12.02 11.48 -5.04
CA GLU A 253 10.97 11.77 -6.02
C GLU A 253 11.43 12.80 -7.05
N LYS A 254 12.08 13.87 -6.59
CA LYS A 254 12.66 14.90 -7.47
C LYS A 254 13.71 14.32 -8.42
N TYR A 255 14.60 13.45 -7.94
CA TYR A 255 15.61 12.81 -8.78
C TYR A 255 14.96 11.85 -9.80
N MET A 256 13.90 11.16 -9.40
CA MET A 256 13.20 10.19 -10.24
C MET A 256 12.14 10.80 -11.18
N SER A 257 11.79 12.08 -11.03
CA SER A 257 10.68 12.73 -11.74
C SER A 257 10.74 12.64 -13.27
N LYS A 258 11.96 12.55 -13.84
CA LYS A 258 12.20 12.43 -15.28
C LYS A 258 12.31 10.98 -15.76
N TYR A 259 12.31 10.03 -14.85
CA TYR A 259 12.59 8.64 -15.15
C TYR A 259 11.39 7.76 -14.83
N ARG A 260 11.33 6.62 -15.51
CA ARG A 260 10.44 5.53 -15.18
C ARG A 260 11.27 4.45 -14.49
N GLY A 261 10.91 4.09 -13.26
CA GLY A 261 11.72 3.13 -12.50
C GLY A 261 11.50 3.17 -11.00
N VAL A 262 12.54 2.86 -10.25
CA VAL A 262 12.52 2.67 -8.80
C VAL A 262 13.70 3.37 -8.14
N ALA A 263 13.43 3.99 -7.00
CA ALA A 263 14.45 4.35 -6.02
C ALA A 263 13.98 3.88 -4.63
N LEU A 264 14.67 2.88 -4.09
CA LEU A 264 14.37 2.28 -2.80
C LEU A 264 15.59 2.42 -1.90
N ILE A 265 15.42 3.04 -0.73
CA ILE A 265 16.46 3.19 0.29
C ILE A 265 16.00 2.50 1.57
N THR A 266 16.85 1.64 2.12
CA THR A 266 16.57 0.90 3.35
C THR A 266 17.73 0.98 4.33
N ASP A 267 17.45 0.77 5.61
CA ASP A 267 18.45 0.52 6.64
C ASP A 267 18.72 -1.00 6.72
N PRO A 268 19.93 -1.47 6.38
CA PRO A 268 20.26 -2.89 6.44
C PRO A 268 20.22 -3.49 7.85
N LEU A 269 20.42 -2.66 8.88
CA LEU A 269 20.55 -3.10 10.28
C LEU A 269 19.20 -3.27 11.00
N SER A 270 18.15 -2.64 10.47
CA SER A 270 16.80 -2.73 11.05
C SER A 270 15.75 -3.28 10.08
N GLY A 271 15.96 -3.14 8.77
CA GLY A 271 14.97 -3.43 7.73
C GLY A 271 14.00 -2.27 7.48
N GLU A 272 14.22 -1.13 8.12
CA GLU A 272 13.42 0.08 7.91
C GLU A 272 13.52 0.57 6.47
N ILE A 273 12.39 0.97 5.90
CA ILE A 273 12.32 1.59 4.57
C ILE A 273 12.32 3.11 4.76
N LEU A 274 13.41 3.76 4.34
CA LEU A 274 13.61 5.20 4.52
C LEU A 274 13.03 6.02 3.36
N SER A 275 13.06 5.47 2.14
CA SER A 275 12.46 6.07 0.95
C SER A 275 11.99 4.99 -0.01
N PHE A 276 10.83 5.22 -0.65
CA PHE A 276 10.17 4.25 -1.52
C PHE A 276 9.54 4.96 -2.72
N VAL A 277 10.26 5.06 -3.81
CA VAL A 277 9.81 5.76 -5.03
C VAL A 277 9.58 4.76 -6.15
N SER A 278 8.34 4.65 -6.60
CA SER A 278 7.93 3.89 -7.80
C SER A 278 7.46 4.88 -8.86
N SER A 279 8.33 5.28 -9.78
CA SER A 279 8.05 6.34 -10.76
C SER A 279 7.61 5.78 -12.14
N PRO A 280 6.60 6.40 -12.80
CA PRO A 280 5.71 7.41 -12.23
C PRO A 280 4.78 6.82 -11.18
N ASP A 281 4.42 7.63 -10.22
CA ASP A 281 3.34 7.39 -9.26
C ASP A 281 2.11 8.23 -9.64
N PHE A 282 1.09 8.21 -8.83
CA PHE A 282 -0.12 9.02 -8.95
C PHE A 282 -0.43 9.69 -7.61
N SER A 283 -1.16 10.80 -7.62
CA SER A 283 -1.59 11.42 -6.36
C SER A 283 -2.67 10.58 -5.68
N PRO A 284 -2.51 10.23 -4.40
CA PRO A 284 -3.54 9.51 -3.65
C PRO A 284 -4.83 10.33 -3.48
N GLU A 285 -4.75 11.66 -3.63
CA GLU A 285 -5.91 12.57 -3.58
C GLU A 285 -6.97 12.25 -4.64
N ILE A 286 -6.59 11.64 -5.78
CA ILE A 286 -7.54 11.21 -6.82
C ILE A 286 -8.60 10.25 -6.26
N PHE A 287 -8.26 9.49 -5.21
CA PHE A 287 -9.17 8.53 -4.58
C PHE A 287 -9.84 9.07 -3.32
N THR A 288 -9.56 10.31 -2.92
CA THR A 288 -10.37 11.03 -1.95
C THR A 288 -11.59 11.59 -2.68
N GLY A 289 -12.74 11.53 -2.09
CA GLY A 289 -13.94 12.01 -2.75
C GLY A 289 -14.52 11.07 -3.82
N ASN A 290 -15.06 11.65 -4.87
CA ASN A 290 -15.67 10.92 -5.99
C ASN A 290 -14.71 10.89 -7.18
N THR A 291 -13.91 9.84 -7.31
CA THR A 291 -13.08 9.61 -8.49
C THR A 291 -13.96 9.57 -9.75
N SER A 292 -13.72 10.45 -10.69
CA SER A 292 -14.44 10.45 -11.96
C SER A 292 -14.01 9.28 -12.85
N LEU A 293 -14.92 8.81 -13.71
CA LEU A 293 -14.58 7.79 -14.73
C LEU A 293 -13.47 8.25 -15.69
N HIS A 294 -13.36 9.55 -15.90
CA HIS A 294 -12.30 10.13 -16.75
C HIS A 294 -10.93 9.99 -16.07
N GLU A 295 -10.80 10.42 -14.81
CA GLU A 295 -9.55 10.29 -14.02
C GLU A 295 -9.12 8.84 -13.89
N TRP A 296 -10.05 7.94 -13.55
CA TRP A 296 -9.76 6.51 -13.49
C TRP A 296 -9.25 5.95 -14.82
N ARG A 297 -9.93 6.30 -15.95
CA ARG A 297 -9.50 5.84 -17.28
C ARG A 297 -8.15 6.41 -17.68
N SER A 298 -7.84 7.66 -17.32
CA SER A 298 -6.53 8.26 -17.60
C SER A 298 -5.40 7.49 -16.93
N LEU A 299 -5.57 7.07 -15.66
CA LEU A 299 -4.58 6.27 -14.93
C LEU A 299 -4.43 4.84 -15.49
N VAL A 300 -5.56 4.18 -15.79
CA VAL A 300 -5.55 2.78 -16.27
C VAL A 300 -4.95 2.69 -17.68
N ASN A 301 -5.22 3.67 -18.53
CA ASN A 301 -4.78 3.67 -19.92
C ASN A 301 -3.41 4.36 -20.13
N ASP A 302 -2.81 4.92 -19.08
CA ASP A 302 -1.49 5.55 -19.19
C ASP A 302 -0.43 4.48 -19.55
N PRO A 303 0.26 4.62 -20.71
CA PRO A 303 1.31 3.70 -21.13
C PRO A 303 2.50 3.65 -20.16
N LYS A 304 2.67 4.67 -19.33
CA LYS A 304 3.69 4.71 -18.29
C LYS A 304 3.34 3.87 -17.06
N LYS A 305 2.08 3.38 -16.96
CA LYS A 305 1.57 2.49 -15.90
C LYS A 305 1.81 3.03 -14.48
N PRO A 306 1.26 4.19 -14.11
CA PRO A 306 1.45 4.77 -12.77
C PRO A 306 0.85 3.89 -11.65
N LEU A 307 -0.17 3.08 -11.95
CA LEU A 307 -0.79 2.16 -10.98
C LEU A 307 0.05 0.92 -10.64
N LEU A 308 1.18 0.72 -11.33
CA LEU A 308 2.08 -0.40 -11.04
C LEU A 308 3.05 -0.05 -9.91
N ASN A 309 2.93 -0.72 -8.76
CA ASN A 309 3.99 -0.68 -7.76
C ASN A 309 5.21 -1.45 -8.29
N ARG A 310 6.17 -0.72 -8.83
CA ARG A 310 7.37 -1.31 -9.46
C ARG A 310 8.27 -2.00 -8.46
N ILE A 311 8.21 -1.61 -7.20
CA ILE A 311 9.11 -2.13 -6.16
C ILE A 311 8.70 -3.52 -5.70
N THR A 312 7.40 -3.74 -5.49
CA THR A 312 6.87 -5.03 -4.99
C THR A 312 6.25 -5.90 -6.08
N ASN A 313 5.80 -5.30 -7.19
CA ASN A 313 5.05 -5.98 -8.24
C ASN A 313 5.68 -5.86 -9.65
N GLY A 314 6.76 -5.08 -9.81
CA GLY A 314 7.55 -5.06 -11.03
C GLY A 314 8.49 -6.27 -11.09
N LEU A 315 8.54 -6.93 -12.24
CA LEU A 315 9.40 -8.10 -12.49
C LEU A 315 10.44 -7.75 -13.55
N TYR A 316 11.71 -7.77 -13.14
CA TYR A 316 12.81 -7.33 -13.98
C TYR A 316 14.00 -8.32 -13.94
N PRO A 317 14.73 -8.51 -15.04
CA PRO A 317 16.00 -9.19 -14.99
C PRO A 317 17.00 -8.33 -14.19
N PRO A 318 17.68 -8.90 -13.17
CA PRO A 318 18.59 -8.12 -12.33
C PRO A 318 19.90 -7.75 -13.04
N GLY A 319 20.23 -8.40 -14.15
CA GLY A 319 21.46 -8.17 -14.88
C GLY A 319 22.72 -8.40 -14.02
N SER A 320 23.77 -7.64 -14.29
CA SER A 320 25.08 -7.79 -13.61
C SER A 320 25.05 -7.56 -12.10
N THR A 321 23.95 -7.03 -11.51
CA THR A 321 23.82 -6.95 -10.05
C THR A 321 23.71 -8.33 -9.41
N PHE A 322 23.41 -9.35 -10.19
CA PHE A 322 23.27 -10.74 -9.73
C PHE A 322 24.59 -11.53 -9.73
N LYS A 323 25.67 -10.98 -10.30
CA LYS A 323 26.96 -11.68 -10.42
C LYS A 323 27.58 -12.08 -9.09
N MET A 324 27.28 -11.37 -7.99
CA MET A 324 27.75 -11.73 -6.66
C MET A 324 27.22 -13.10 -6.21
N ILE A 325 25.98 -13.49 -6.59
CA ILE A 325 25.48 -14.85 -6.30
C ILE A 325 26.38 -15.91 -6.95
N THR A 326 26.78 -15.69 -8.20
CA THR A 326 27.70 -16.58 -8.89
C THR A 326 29.08 -16.60 -8.22
N ALA A 327 29.60 -15.43 -7.83
CA ALA A 327 30.87 -15.32 -7.12
C ALA A 327 30.83 -16.04 -5.76
N ILE A 328 29.80 -15.84 -4.97
CA ILE A 328 29.59 -16.53 -3.68
C ILE A 328 29.55 -18.06 -3.90
N ALA A 329 28.81 -18.53 -4.91
CA ALA A 329 28.74 -19.97 -5.23
C ALA A 329 30.10 -20.58 -5.56
N LEU A 330 30.96 -19.82 -6.25
CA LEU A 330 32.32 -20.23 -6.60
C LEU A 330 33.25 -20.28 -5.36
N LEU A 331 33.24 -19.22 -4.55
CA LEU A 331 34.08 -19.09 -3.35
C LEU A 331 33.70 -20.14 -2.29
N GLU A 332 32.41 -20.27 -1.97
CA GLU A 332 31.90 -21.26 -1.01
C GLU A 332 32.14 -22.70 -1.49
N GLY A 333 32.17 -22.90 -2.79
CA GLY A 333 32.45 -24.19 -3.41
C GLY A 333 33.91 -24.55 -3.49
N LEU A 334 34.81 -23.63 -3.16
CA LEU A 334 36.25 -23.76 -3.45
C LEU A 334 36.49 -24.13 -4.93
N MET A 335 35.68 -23.53 -5.83
CA MET A 335 35.71 -23.81 -7.26
C MET A 335 36.58 -22.82 -8.03
N ILE A 336 37.09 -21.81 -7.34
CA ILE A 336 37.98 -20.78 -7.87
C ILE A 336 38.92 -20.33 -6.76
N GLU A 337 40.20 -20.15 -7.11
CA GLU A 337 41.20 -19.52 -6.25
C GLU A 337 41.14 -17.99 -6.45
N GLU A 338 41.53 -17.21 -5.44
CA GLU A 338 41.43 -15.74 -5.49
C GLU A 338 42.25 -15.12 -6.60
N GLU A 339 43.48 -15.66 -6.79
CA GLU A 339 44.42 -15.20 -7.81
C GLU A 339 44.26 -15.95 -9.16
N GLU A 340 43.28 -16.84 -9.26
CA GLU A 340 43.00 -17.54 -10.52
C GLU A 340 42.55 -16.57 -11.59
N MET A 341 43.24 -16.58 -12.72
CA MET A 341 42.93 -15.72 -13.85
C MET A 341 42.16 -16.48 -14.92
N ILE A 342 41.06 -15.90 -15.36
CA ILE A 342 40.28 -16.36 -16.53
C ILE A 342 40.39 -15.31 -17.63
N GLU A 343 40.61 -15.75 -18.86
CA GLU A 343 40.78 -14.87 -20.02
C GLU A 343 39.46 -14.46 -20.63
N CYS A 344 39.29 -13.17 -20.88
CA CYS A 344 38.18 -12.58 -21.61
C CYS A 344 38.65 -12.04 -22.96
N SER A 345 38.40 -12.79 -24.01
CA SER A 345 38.66 -12.40 -25.40
C SER A 345 37.57 -11.56 -26.07
N GLY A 346 36.51 -11.17 -25.31
CA GLY A 346 35.35 -10.46 -25.83
C GLY A 346 34.21 -11.37 -26.30
N ILE A 347 34.51 -12.60 -26.71
CA ILE A 347 33.54 -13.61 -27.19
C ILE A 347 33.83 -14.95 -26.54
N TYR A 348 32.80 -15.68 -26.16
CA TYR A 348 32.89 -17.06 -25.63
C TYR A 348 31.91 -17.95 -26.39
N GLN A 349 32.45 -18.99 -27.02
CA GLN A 349 31.65 -19.99 -27.71
C GLN A 349 31.25 -21.10 -26.74
N TYR A 350 29.97 -21.40 -26.66
CA TYR A 350 29.43 -22.52 -25.90
C TYR A 350 28.40 -23.27 -26.74
N GLY A 351 28.74 -24.49 -27.16
CA GLY A 351 27.98 -25.21 -28.18
C GLY A 351 27.95 -24.40 -29.49
N ASP A 352 26.75 -24.27 -30.06
CA ASP A 352 26.54 -23.53 -31.32
C ASP A 352 26.26 -22.03 -31.10
N ARG A 353 26.40 -21.52 -29.86
CA ARG A 353 26.09 -20.13 -29.53
C ARG A 353 27.34 -19.34 -29.15
N LEU A 354 27.37 -18.10 -29.62
CA LEU A 354 28.36 -17.09 -29.24
C LEU A 354 27.79 -16.16 -28.16
N PHE A 355 28.48 -16.13 -27.03
CA PHE A 355 28.17 -15.23 -25.90
C PHE A 355 29.16 -14.07 -25.90
N LYS A 356 28.67 -12.83 -25.80
CA LYS A 356 29.50 -11.63 -25.96
C LYS A 356 29.72 -10.94 -24.62
N CYS A 357 30.92 -10.38 -24.43
CA CYS A 357 31.17 -9.41 -23.40
C CYS A 357 30.64 -8.01 -23.84
N TRP A 358 30.35 -7.14 -22.88
CA TRP A 358 30.04 -5.76 -23.20
C TRP A 358 31.24 -5.00 -23.80
N LYS A 359 32.47 -5.34 -23.37
CA LYS A 359 33.73 -4.89 -23.98
C LYS A 359 34.12 -5.84 -25.11
N ILE A 360 33.87 -5.41 -26.33
CA ILE A 360 34.05 -6.25 -27.55
C ILE A 360 35.52 -6.69 -27.73
N SER A 361 36.49 -5.82 -27.39
CA SER A 361 37.92 -6.12 -27.45
C SER A 361 38.39 -7.12 -26.37
N GLY A 362 37.51 -7.51 -25.46
CA GLY A 362 37.85 -8.30 -24.29
C GLY A 362 38.48 -7.48 -23.16
N HIS A 363 38.60 -8.11 -22.00
CA HIS A 363 39.26 -7.53 -20.82
C HIS A 363 40.67 -8.11 -20.60
N GLY A 364 41.03 -9.14 -21.34
CA GLY A 364 42.26 -9.92 -21.10
C GLY A 364 42.11 -10.88 -19.91
N LYS A 365 43.22 -11.27 -19.30
CA LYS A 365 43.24 -12.10 -18.10
C LYS A 365 42.86 -11.30 -16.88
N MET A 366 41.95 -11.81 -16.07
CA MET A 366 41.45 -11.10 -14.87
C MET A 366 41.06 -12.09 -13.77
N THR A 367 41.19 -11.62 -12.53
CA THR A 367 40.73 -12.33 -11.33
C THR A 367 39.24 -12.15 -11.13
N LEU A 368 38.65 -12.89 -10.18
CA LEU A 368 37.23 -12.73 -9.80
C LEU A 368 36.90 -11.30 -9.33
N ASN A 369 37.80 -10.69 -8.55
CA ASN A 369 37.65 -9.29 -8.10
C ASN A 369 37.55 -8.32 -9.30
N GLN A 370 38.54 -8.38 -10.19
CA GLN A 370 38.56 -7.54 -11.40
C GLN A 370 37.32 -7.79 -12.29
N ALA A 371 36.88 -9.05 -12.40
CA ALA A 371 35.70 -9.40 -13.17
C ALA A 371 34.40 -8.84 -12.58
N ILE A 372 34.28 -8.70 -11.26
CA ILE A 372 33.15 -8.02 -10.62
C ILE A 372 33.27 -6.51 -10.82
N ALA A 373 34.44 -5.91 -10.54
CA ALA A 373 34.65 -4.47 -10.66
C ALA A 373 34.37 -3.96 -12.07
N GLN A 374 34.91 -4.62 -13.08
CA GLN A 374 34.74 -4.29 -14.50
C GLN A 374 33.51 -4.97 -15.16
N SER A 375 32.74 -5.74 -14.37
CA SER A 375 31.51 -6.39 -14.83
C SER A 375 31.70 -7.32 -16.06
N CYS A 376 32.80 -8.06 -16.13
CA CYS A 376 33.12 -8.96 -17.25
C CYS A 376 32.07 -10.08 -17.38
N ASN A 377 31.47 -10.26 -18.56
CA ASN A 377 30.50 -11.32 -18.80
C ASN A 377 31.18 -12.66 -19.04
N ILE A 378 32.25 -12.66 -19.85
CA ILE A 378 32.96 -13.89 -20.29
C ILE A 378 33.52 -14.63 -19.09
N PHE A 379 34.09 -13.93 -18.11
CA PHE A 379 34.55 -14.55 -16.87
C PHE A 379 33.43 -15.39 -16.23
N PHE A 380 32.25 -14.82 -16.07
CA PHE A 380 31.12 -15.48 -15.42
C PHE A 380 30.51 -16.60 -16.27
N TYR A 381 30.54 -16.50 -17.61
CA TYR A 381 30.12 -17.59 -18.49
C TYR A 381 31.04 -18.82 -18.34
N GLN A 382 32.32 -18.60 -18.21
CA GLN A 382 33.29 -19.70 -18.01
C GLN A 382 33.21 -20.26 -16.59
N ALA A 383 33.24 -19.40 -15.58
CA ALA A 383 33.27 -19.80 -14.18
C ALA A 383 32.01 -20.55 -13.71
N VAL A 384 30.83 -20.16 -14.19
CA VAL A 384 29.56 -20.82 -13.79
C VAL A 384 29.46 -22.28 -14.25
N GLN A 385 30.29 -22.70 -15.25
CA GLN A 385 30.36 -24.10 -15.68
C GLN A 385 30.79 -25.03 -14.55
N ARG A 386 31.48 -24.52 -13.54
CA ARG A 386 31.91 -25.25 -12.35
C ARG A 386 30.79 -25.47 -11.33
N ILE A 387 29.66 -24.75 -11.45
CA ILE A 387 28.56 -24.78 -10.49
C ILE A 387 27.45 -25.68 -11.02
N SER A 388 26.89 -26.55 -10.17
CA SER A 388 25.67 -27.30 -10.52
C SER A 388 24.42 -26.41 -10.42
N MET A 389 23.42 -26.64 -11.28
CA MET A 389 22.16 -25.91 -11.27
C MET A 389 21.47 -25.91 -9.89
N ASN A 390 21.47 -27.08 -9.23
CA ASN A 390 20.83 -27.21 -7.91
C ASN A 390 21.51 -26.33 -6.84
N ARG A 391 22.87 -26.34 -6.84
CA ARG A 391 23.64 -25.49 -5.91
C ARG A 391 23.37 -24.02 -6.15
N PHE A 392 23.37 -23.61 -7.42
CA PHE A 392 23.07 -22.23 -7.80
C PHE A 392 21.67 -21.80 -7.34
N ILE A 393 20.64 -22.60 -7.64
CA ILE A 393 19.24 -22.31 -7.24
C ILE A 393 19.06 -22.28 -5.71
N ASN A 394 19.69 -23.23 -4.99
CA ASN A 394 19.60 -23.24 -3.53
C ASN A 394 20.23 -21.97 -2.93
N LEU A 395 21.36 -21.53 -3.46
CA LEU A 395 21.96 -20.26 -3.01
C LEU A 395 21.04 -19.07 -3.31
N CYS A 396 20.45 -19.01 -4.50
CA CYS A 396 19.47 -17.97 -4.83
C CYS A 396 18.31 -17.92 -3.82
N ARG A 397 17.77 -19.09 -3.45
CA ARG A 397 16.69 -19.18 -2.43
C ARG A 397 17.14 -18.70 -1.06
N ASN A 398 18.36 -19.05 -0.64
CA ASN A 398 18.93 -18.59 0.63
C ASN A 398 19.06 -17.06 0.66
N PHE A 399 19.32 -16.43 -0.48
CA PHE A 399 19.31 -14.97 -0.61
C PHE A 399 17.91 -14.35 -0.73
N GLY A 400 16.84 -15.16 -0.76
CA GLY A 400 15.44 -14.72 -0.77
C GLY A 400 14.79 -14.67 -2.15
N PHE A 401 15.51 -14.97 -3.23
CA PHE A 401 14.93 -14.97 -4.57
C PHE A 401 13.93 -16.12 -4.76
N GLY A 402 12.83 -15.83 -5.41
CA GLY A 402 11.71 -16.76 -5.60
C GLY A 402 10.72 -16.81 -4.43
N ASN A 403 10.90 -15.98 -3.39
CA ASN A 403 10.03 -15.87 -2.23
C ASN A 403 9.60 -14.41 -2.01
N LYS A 404 8.50 -14.21 -1.30
CA LYS A 404 8.12 -12.89 -0.78
C LYS A 404 9.10 -12.46 0.31
N THR A 405 9.39 -11.15 0.39
CA THR A 405 10.25 -10.59 1.44
C THR A 405 9.52 -10.43 2.77
N GLY A 406 8.20 -10.41 2.74
CA GLY A 406 7.36 -10.19 3.92
C GLY A 406 7.19 -8.72 4.29
N ILE A 407 7.46 -7.80 3.35
CA ILE A 407 7.17 -6.37 3.52
C ILE A 407 5.73 -6.15 3.99
N ASP A 408 5.52 -5.21 4.86
CA ASP A 408 4.21 -4.85 5.42
C ASP A 408 3.33 -4.03 4.45
N LEU A 409 3.21 -4.53 3.23
CA LEU A 409 2.26 -4.07 2.22
C LEU A 409 1.35 -5.22 1.78
N PRO A 410 0.10 -4.91 1.37
CA PRO A 410 -0.89 -5.95 1.05
C PRO A 410 -0.52 -6.87 -0.12
N THR A 411 0.31 -6.39 -1.05
CA THR A 411 0.63 -7.11 -2.29
C THR A 411 2.13 -7.14 -2.55
N GLU A 412 2.63 -8.33 -2.84
CA GLU A 412 4.03 -8.57 -3.19
C GLU A 412 4.13 -9.80 -4.10
N LEU A 413 4.92 -9.71 -5.17
CA LEU A 413 5.25 -10.83 -6.05
C LEU A 413 6.53 -11.55 -5.61
N THR A 414 6.61 -12.84 -5.91
CA THR A 414 7.75 -13.70 -5.53
C THR A 414 8.93 -13.62 -6.50
N GLY A 415 8.81 -12.86 -7.60
CA GLY A 415 9.76 -13.00 -8.70
C GLY A 415 9.60 -14.33 -9.44
N LEU A 416 10.52 -14.60 -10.33
CA LEU A 416 10.64 -15.89 -11.04
C LEU A 416 12.06 -16.41 -10.91
N LEU A 417 12.25 -17.44 -10.09
CA LEU A 417 13.50 -18.19 -10.00
C LEU A 417 13.36 -19.46 -10.84
N PRO A 418 14.05 -19.59 -11.99
CA PRO A 418 13.93 -20.73 -12.89
C PRO A 418 14.54 -21.98 -12.28
N THR A 419 13.72 -22.78 -11.61
CA THR A 419 14.11 -24.08 -11.07
C THR A 419 14.21 -25.14 -12.18
N ARG A 420 14.78 -26.30 -11.85
CA ARG A 420 14.83 -27.44 -12.80
C ARG A 420 13.43 -27.84 -13.28
N ASP A 421 12.44 -27.85 -12.38
CA ASP A 421 11.06 -28.20 -12.73
C ASP A 421 10.42 -27.14 -13.64
N TYR A 422 10.70 -25.85 -13.38
CA TYR A 422 10.29 -24.78 -14.28
C TYR A 422 10.90 -24.96 -15.67
N MET A 423 12.21 -25.21 -15.75
CA MET A 423 12.92 -25.40 -17.02
C MET A 423 12.38 -26.61 -17.78
N ASN A 424 12.13 -27.74 -17.11
CA ASN A 424 11.54 -28.92 -17.72
C ASN A 424 10.14 -28.65 -18.29
N LYS A 425 9.32 -27.87 -17.59
CA LYS A 425 7.98 -27.48 -18.06
C LYS A 425 8.02 -26.47 -19.21
N ARG A 426 8.94 -25.50 -19.13
CA ARG A 426 9.05 -24.42 -20.12
C ARG A 426 9.60 -24.87 -21.46
N TYR A 427 10.58 -25.77 -21.45
CA TYR A 427 11.37 -26.18 -22.62
C TYR A 427 11.11 -27.64 -23.02
N THR A 428 9.86 -28.11 -22.93
CA THR A 428 9.46 -29.51 -23.16
C THR A 428 9.84 -30.04 -24.55
N SER A 429 9.70 -29.23 -25.61
CA SER A 429 9.87 -29.68 -27.01
C SER A 429 11.32 -29.67 -27.49
N ARG A 430 12.18 -28.83 -26.90
CA ARG A 430 13.57 -28.64 -27.33
C ARG A 430 14.58 -29.04 -26.26
N GLY A 431 14.13 -29.33 -25.05
CA GLY A 431 14.96 -29.48 -23.88
C GLY A 431 15.61 -28.16 -23.46
N TRP A 432 16.22 -28.15 -22.29
CA TRP A 432 17.06 -27.04 -21.84
C TRP A 432 18.52 -27.55 -21.65
N SER A 433 19.46 -26.64 -21.79
CA SER A 433 20.89 -26.95 -21.68
C SER A 433 21.55 -26.08 -20.60
N ARG A 434 22.79 -26.39 -20.27
CA ARG A 434 23.61 -25.52 -19.38
C ARG A 434 23.77 -24.10 -19.91
N GLY A 435 23.52 -23.84 -21.19
CA GLY A 435 23.48 -22.50 -21.77
C GLY A 435 22.47 -21.56 -21.08
N HIS A 436 21.38 -22.09 -20.52
CA HIS A 436 20.44 -21.30 -19.73
C HIS A 436 21.07 -20.86 -18.40
N LEU A 437 21.90 -21.69 -17.78
CA LEU A 437 22.62 -21.33 -16.56
C LEU A 437 23.64 -20.20 -16.82
N LEU A 438 24.23 -20.12 -18.00
CA LEU A 438 25.12 -19.02 -18.39
C LEU A 438 24.38 -17.67 -18.28
N ASN A 439 23.17 -17.59 -18.87
CA ASN A 439 22.38 -16.39 -18.80
C ASN A 439 21.95 -16.05 -17.35
N MET A 440 21.52 -17.06 -16.58
CA MET A 440 21.13 -16.86 -15.18
C MET A 440 22.29 -16.37 -14.31
N ALA A 441 23.53 -16.81 -14.59
CA ALA A 441 24.71 -16.34 -13.87
C ALA A 441 24.98 -14.84 -14.01
N LEU A 442 24.49 -14.25 -15.09
CA LEU A 442 24.52 -12.81 -15.33
C LEU A 442 23.22 -12.08 -14.91
N GLY A 443 22.28 -12.79 -14.29
CA GLY A 443 20.98 -12.21 -13.95
C GLY A 443 20.10 -11.95 -15.17
N GLN A 444 20.18 -12.79 -16.20
CA GLN A 444 19.45 -12.68 -17.46
C GLN A 444 18.66 -13.97 -17.74
N GLY A 445 18.02 -14.04 -18.89
CA GLY A 445 17.19 -15.18 -19.29
C GLY A 445 15.82 -15.15 -18.61
N ASP A 446 15.38 -16.31 -18.09
CA ASP A 446 14.07 -16.42 -17.45
C ASP A 446 14.07 -15.92 -15.99
N LEU A 447 15.21 -15.51 -15.44
CA LEU A 447 15.30 -14.99 -14.07
C LEU A 447 14.68 -13.60 -13.99
N LEU A 448 13.66 -13.45 -13.15
CA LEU A 448 13.02 -12.15 -12.86
C LEU A 448 12.94 -11.94 -11.35
N VAL A 449 13.30 -10.74 -10.92
CA VAL A 449 13.27 -10.35 -9.50
C VAL A 449 12.44 -9.08 -9.32
N THR A 450 11.95 -8.86 -8.10
CA THR A 450 11.41 -7.57 -7.70
C THR A 450 12.53 -6.70 -7.10
N PRO A 451 12.46 -5.36 -7.24
CA PRO A 451 13.42 -4.46 -6.59
C PRO A 451 13.53 -4.63 -5.07
N ILE A 452 12.45 -4.96 -4.38
CA ILE A 452 12.50 -5.24 -2.94
C ILE A 452 13.30 -6.50 -2.62
N GLN A 453 13.28 -7.53 -3.48
CA GLN A 453 14.15 -8.69 -3.32
C GLN A 453 15.63 -8.31 -3.47
N LEU A 454 15.96 -7.37 -4.36
CA LEU A 454 17.35 -6.87 -4.48
C LEU A 454 17.77 -6.04 -3.26
N ALA A 455 16.83 -5.32 -2.60
CA ALA A 455 17.14 -4.64 -1.34
C ALA A 455 17.44 -5.65 -0.22
N VAL A 456 16.64 -6.68 -0.05
CA VAL A 456 16.91 -7.76 0.91
C VAL A 456 18.24 -8.46 0.61
N TYR A 457 18.53 -8.70 -0.65
CA TYR A 457 19.76 -9.31 -1.11
C TYR A 457 21.00 -8.47 -0.78
N ILE A 458 20.98 -7.16 -1.09
CA ILE A 458 22.15 -6.30 -0.79
C ILE A 458 22.29 -6.07 0.72
N ASN A 459 21.18 -5.99 1.47
CA ASN A 459 21.20 -5.91 2.92
C ASN A 459 21.91 -7.14 3.54
N LYS A 460 21.66 -8.35 3.03
CA LYS A 460 22.38 -9.56 3.46
C LYS A 460 23.90 -9.48 3.23
N ILE A 461 24.31 -8.88 2.13
CA ILE A 461 25.73 -8.68 1.85
C ILE A 461 26.32 -7.63 2.81
N ALA A 462 25.62 -6.53 3.02
CA ALA A 462 26.05 -5.46 3.93
C ALA A 462 26.24 -5.96 5.37
N THR A 463 25.34 -6.82 5.83
CA THR A 463 25.30 -7.36 7.21
C THR A 463 25.94 -8.73 7.38
N LYS A 464 26.66 -9.21 6.38
CA LYS A 464 27.35 -10.52 6.38
C LYS A 464 26.39 -11.69 6.67
N GLY A 465 25.25 -11.69 5.97
CA GLY A 465 24.30 -12.81 5.97
C GLY A 465 23.03 -12.61 6.75
N LYS A 466 22.97 -11.66 7.67
CA LYS A 466 21.77 -11.37 8.46
C LYS A 466 20.89 -10.35 7.76
N THR A 467 19.59 -10.59 7.69
CA THR A 467 18.66 -9.58 7.15
C THR A 467 17.38 -9.50 7.93
N TYR A 468 16.80 -8.32 7.94
CA TYR A 468 15.54 -8.02 8.59
C TYR A 468 14.42 -7.92 7.56
N THR A 469 13.19 -8.19 8.00
CA THR A 469 12.00 -8.01 7.18
C THR A 469 11.82 -6.52 6.86
N PRO A 470 11.73 -6.14 5.58
CA PRO A 470 11.45 -4.75 5.22
C PRO A 470 10.11 -4.28 5.79
N HIS A 471 10.06 -3.09 6.38
CA HIS A 471 8.83 -2.59 7.01
C HIS A 471 8.74 -1.06 7.01
N PHE A 472 7.49 -0.59 7.12
CA PHE A 472 7.16 0.84 7.26
C PHE A 472 6.73 1.24 8.66
N TYR A 473 6.25 0.32 9.50
CA TYR A 473 5.77 0.67 10.83
C TYR A 473 6.93 0.82 11.80
N LEU A 474 7.22 2.07 12.22
CA LEU A 474 8.38 2.42 13.05
C LEU A 474 8.37 1.72 14.42
N ASN A 475 7.20 1.56 15.04
CA ASN A 475 7.08 0.93 16.34
C ASN A 475 7.11 -0.61 16.29
N LYS A 476 7.29 -1.20 15.10
CA LYS A 476 7.45 -2.65 14.95
C LYS A 476 8.90 -3.02 15.25
N PRO A 477 9.16 -3.93 16.19
CA PRO A 477 10.53 -4.37 16.45
C PRO A 477 11.12 -5.04 15.21
N PRO A 478 12.42 -4.83 14.91
CA PRO A 478 13.08 -5.48 13.80
C PRO A 478 12.96 -7.01 13.88
N VAL A 479 12.43 -7.63 12.83
CA VAL A 479 12.28 -9.09 12.75
C VAL A 479 13.32 -9.65 11.81
N ILE A 480 14.16 -10.55 12.28
CA ILE A 480 15.12 -11.28 11.43
C ILE A 480 14.33 -12.13 10.45
N ALA A 481 14.41 -11.78 9.16
CA ALA A 481 13.74 -12.53 8.10
C ALA A 481 14.46 -13.84 7.77
N SER A 482 15.79 -13.78 7.74
CA SER A 482 16.63 -14.95 7.49
C SER A 482 18.11 -14.64 7.77
N GLU A 483 18.87 -15.71 7.97
CA GLU A 483 20.30 -15.67 8.17
C GLU A 483 20.98 -16.70 7.24
N ILE A 484 22.11 -16.34 6.67
CA ILE A 484 22.93 -17.22 5.82
C ILE A 484 24.32 -17.31 6.41
N ASN A 485 24.73 -18.53 6.74
CA ASN A 485 26.09 -18.81 7.18
C ASN A 485 26.97 -19.11 5.96
N LEU A 486 27.88 -18.20 5.65
CA LEU A 486 28.99 -18.39 4.73
C LEU A 486 30.31 -18.21 5.50
N LYS A 487 31.42 -18.62 4.88
CA LYS A 487 32.74 -18.36 5.46
C LYS A 487 32.99 -16.85 5.58
N ASP A 488 33.57 -16.40 6.69
CA ASP A 488 33.92 -14.98 6.89
C ASP A 488 34.73 -14.41 5.73
N LYS A 489 35.67 -15.19 5.22
CA LYS A 489 36.48 -14.80 4.06
C LYS A 489 35.62 -14.54 2.82
N THR A 490 34.55 -15.30 2.59
CA THR A 490 33.64 -15.08 1.46
C THR A 490 32.94 -13.71 1.60
N TRP A 491 32.47 -13.36 2.80
CA TRP A 491 31.84 -12.07 3.04
C TRP A 491 32.80 -10.91 2.81
N VAL A 492 34.03 -11.02 3.37
CA VAL A 492 35.07 -9.99 3.18
C VAL A 492 35.37 -9.81 1.70
N ASN A 493 35.62 -10.90 0.97
CA ASN A 493 35.93 -10.85 -0.47
C ASN A 493 34.79 -10.19 -1.26
N ILE A 494 33.53 -10.55 -1.01
CA ILE A 494 32.38 -9.98 -1.74
C ILE A 494 32.23 -8.49 -1.43
N GLN A 495 32.41 -8.08 -0.19
CA GLN A 495 32.39 -6.66 0.18
C GLN A 495 33.51 -5.88 -0.48
N ASP A 496 34.73 -6.41 -0.49
CA ASP A 496 35.89 -5.80 -1.17
C ASP A 496 35.66 -5.68 -2.69
N TYR A 497 35.07 -6.69 -3.31
CA TYR A 497 34.77 -6.64 -4.76
C TYR A 497 33.70 -5.58 -5.08
N LEU A 498 32.72 -5.40 -4.22
CA LEU A 498 31.73 -4.33 -4.35
C LEU A 498 32.34 -2.95 -4.08
N PHE A 499 33.28 -2.86 -3.11
CA PHE A 499 34.03 -1.65 -2.84
C PHE A 499 34.85 -1.25 -4.06
N ASN A 500 35.61 -2.18 -4.64
CA ASN A 500 36.44 -1.93 -5.82
C ASN A 500 35.60 -1.54 -7.05
N THR A 501 34.37 -2.05 -7.20
CA THR A 501 33.46 -1.64 -8.27
C THR A 501 33.16 -0.14 -8.24
N VAL A 502 33.15 0.48 -7.05
CA VAL A 502 32.82 1.90 -6.87
C VAL A 502 34.06 2.78 -6.71
N ASN A 503 35.17 2.23 -6.20
CA ASN A 503 36.32 3.03 -5.80
C ASN A 503 37.56 2.86 -6.69
N ASP A 504 37.66 1.76 -7.47
CA ASP A 504 38.75 1.59 -8.42
C ASP A 504 38.53 2.42 -9.69
N ILE A 505 39.62 2.84 -10.32
CA ILE A 505 39.60 3.65 -11.54
C ILE A 505 38.89 2.95 -12.71
N ASP A 506 39.01 1.63 -12.79
CA ASP A 506 38.37 0.79 -13.81
C ASP A 506 36.99 0.27 -13.37
N GLY A 507 36.52 0.65 -12.20
CA GLY A 507 35.23 0.24 -11.65
C GLY A 507 34.07 0.84 -12.43
N THR A 508 33.03 0.02 -12.67
CA THR A 508 31.85 0.46 -13.43
C THR A 508 30.90 1.36 -12.64
N GLY A 509 31.09 1.48 -11.33
CA GLY A 509 30.20 2.19 -10.40
C GLY A 509 30.78 3.45 -9.78
N THR A 510 31.92 3.99 -10.26
CA THR A 510 32.65 5.10 -9.64
C THR A 510 31.80 6.36 -9.43
N ALA A 511 30.81 6.59 -10.29
CA ALA A 511 29.87 7.72 -10.14
C ALA A 511 28.91 7.59 -8.94
N ALA A 512 28.87 6.44 -8.27
CA ALA A 512 28.09 6.25 -7.03
C ALA A 512 28.83 6.72 -5.76
N ASN A 513 30.13 7.03 -5.88
CA ASN A 513 30.90 7.57 -4.75
C ASN A 513 30.47 9.03 -4.47
N PRO A 514 29.94 9.36 -3.28
CA PRO A 514 29.48 10.71 -2.94
C PRO A 514 30.61 11.71 -2.71
N GLN A 515 31.87 11.27 -2.69
CA GLN A 515 33.07 12.07 -2.38
C GLN A 515 32.99 12.73 -0.98
N ILE A 516 32.49 12.00 0.02
CA ILE A 516 32.42 12.42 1.43
C ILE A 516 33.48 11.64 2.22
N SER A 517 34.34 12.36 2.96
CA SER A 517 35.34 11.73 3.80
C SER A 517 34.72 10.84 4.87
N GLY A 518 35.23 9.62 5.04
CA GLY A 518 34.73 8.64 6.00
C GLY A 518 33.58 7.77 5.49
N VAL A 519 32.91 8.12 4.40
CA VAL A 519 31.85 7.31 3.80
C VAL A 519 32.43 6.32 2.80
N LYS A 520 32.22 5.03 3.04
CA LYS A 520 32.59 3.93 2.14
C LYS A 520 31.38 3.45 1.38
N VAL A 521 31.50 3.35 0.06
CA VAL A 521 30.41 2.88 -0.80
C VAL A 521 30.77 1.54 -1.44
N TYR A 522 29.83 0.62 -1.38
CA TYR A 522 29.91 -0.73 -1.90
C TYR A 522 28.73 -0.93 -2.86
N GLY A 523 28.99 -1.33 -4.08
CA GLY A 523 27.87 -1.43 -5.01
C GLY A 523 28.19 -2.11 -6.32
N LYS A 524 27.15 -2.40 -7.08
CA LYS A 524 27.25 -3.01 -8.41
C LYS A 524 26.29 -2.34 -9.38
N THR A 525 26.82 -1.95 -10.52
CA THR A 525 26.02 -1.52 -11.67
C THR A 525 25.48 -2.73 -12.42
N GLY A 526 24.31 -2.56 -13.00
CA GLY A 526 23.70 -3.55 -13.90
C GLY A 526 23.19 -2.88 -15.16
N THR A 527 23.30 -3.60 -16.26
CA THR A 527 22.63 -3.29 -17.52
C THR A 527 21.88 -4.56 -17.91
N ALA A 528 20.56 -4.50 -17.85
CA ALA A 528 19.72 -5.67 -18.09
C ALA A 528 19.02 -5.53 -19.43
N GLN A 529 19.25 -6.51 -20.32
CA GLN A 529 18.67 -6.52 -21.66
C GLN A 529 17.15 -6.51 -21.59
N ASN A 530 16.55 -5.65 -22.41
CA ASN A 530 15.10 -5.53 -22.56
C ASN A 530 14.71 -5.80 -24.01
N PRO A 531 13.97 -6.89 -24.32
CA PRO A 531 13.57 -7.19 -25.70
C PRO A 531 12.56 -6.19 -26.29
N HIS A 532 12.01 -5.29 -25.46
CA HIS A 532 10.95 -4.34 -25.84
C HIS A 532 11.40 -2.88 -25.84
N GLY A 533 12.70 -2.61 -25.78
CA GLY A 533 13.26 -1.26 -25.76
C GLY A 533 14.72 -1.24 -25.35
N ASP A 534 15.20 -0.06 -24.93
CA ASP A 534 16.55 0.07 -24.40
C ASP A 534 16.73 -0.75 -23.11
N ASP A 535 17.97 -1.11 -22.81
CA ASP A 535 18.34 -1.85 -21.62
C ASP A 535 17.91 -1.13 -20.34
N HIS A 536 17.60 -1.88 -19.30
CA HIS A 536 17.32 -1.31 -17.97
C HIS A 536 18.65 -1.01 -17.25
N ALA A 537 18.73 0.20 -16.70
CA ALA A 537 19.89 0.64 -15.91
C ALA A 537 19.67 0.36 -14.43
N TRP A 538 20.60 -0.38 -13.79
CA TRP A 538 20.57 -0.71 -12.38
C TRP A 538 21.77 -0.17 -11.63
N PHE A 539 21.53 0.20 -10.37
CA PHE A 539 22.55 0.26 -9.33
C PHE A 539 22.00 -0.35 -8.05
N VAL A 540 22.75 -1.25 -7.45
CA VAL A 540 22.41 -1.89 -6.16
C VAL A 540 23.66 -1.82 -5.28
N GLY A 541 23.53 -1.23 -4.10
CA GLY A 541 24.67 -1.03 -3.22
C GLY A 541 24.28 -0.52 -1.84
N TYR A 542 25.28 -0.29 -1.01
CA TYR A 542 25.14 0.31 0.31
C TYR A 542 26.30 1.25 0.60
N ALA A 543 26.09 2.15 1.54
CA ALA A 543 27.11 3.07 2.02
C ALA A 543 27.11 3.09 3.54
N ASP A 544 28.31 3.25 4.12
CA ASP A 544 28.58 3.16 5.56
C ASP A 544 29.60 4.24 5.96
N ASP A 545 29.29 5.04 6.99
CA ASP A 545 30.19 6.03 7.62
C ASP A 545 30.77 5.55 8.96
N GLY A 546 30.51 4.28 9.33
CA GLY A 546 30.87 3.69 10.61
C GLY A 546 29.87 3.92 11.74
N LYS A 547 28.86 4.77 11.54
CA LYS A 547 27.74 5.01 12.47
C LYS A 547 26.40 4.70 11.83
N ASN A 548 26.22 5.09 10.59
CA ASN A 548 25.00 4.91 9.82
C ASN A 548 25.30 4.11 8.57
N MET A 549 24.40 3.19 8.26
CA MET A 549 24.47 2.40 7.04
C MET A 549 23.14 2.47 6.31
N ILE A 550 23.17 2.77 5.01
CA ILE A 550 21.99 2.68 4.15
C ILE A 550 22.29 1.88 2.89
N SER A 551 21.29 1.14 2.42
CA SER A 551 21.34 0.51 1.11
C SER A 551 20.40 1.18 0.12
N ILE A 552 20.74 1.09 -1.16
CA ILE A 552 19.97 1.66 -2.25
C ILE A 552 19.79 0.65 -3.38
N VAL A 553 18.58 0.61 -3.92
CA VAL A 553 18.25 -0.08 -5.17
C VAL A 553 17.68 0.95 -6.12
N LEU A 554 18.37 1.19 -7.21
CA LEU A 554 17.94 2.07 -8.30
C LEU A 554 17.73 1.26 -9.58
N LEU A 555 16.57 1.45 -10.18
CA LEU A 555 16.21 0.94 -11.50
C LEU A 555 15.71 2.11 -12.36
N ILE A 556 16.26 2.24 -13.55
CA ILE A 556 15.72 3.11 -14.58
C ILE A 556 15.31 2.24 -15.76
N GLU A 557 14.00 2.15 -16.01
CA GLU A 557 13.46 1.42 -17.16
C GLU A 557 13.91 2.09 -18.45
N ASN A 558 14.47 1.30 -19.36
CA ASN A 558 15.00 1.78 -20.64
C ASN A 558 16.06 2.89 -20.50
N GLY A 559 16.81 2.86 -19.39
CA GLY A 559 17.83 3.86 -19.08
C GLY A 559 19.21 3.57 -19.68
N GLY A 560 19.37 2.45 -20.39
CA GLY A 560 20.64 2.04 -20.99
C GLY A 560 21.65 1.59 -19.94
N SER A 561 22.72 2.35 -19.71
CA SER A 561 23.83 1.95 -18.85
C SER A 561 23.63 2.28 -17.38
N GLY A 562 23.73 1.28 -16.50
CA GLY A 562 23.67 1.46 -15.05
C GLY A 562 24.76 2.41 -14.51
N GLY A 563 25.99 2.30 -15.04
CA GLY A 563 27.09 3.19 -14.62
C GLY A 563 26.90 4.64 -15.02
N LYS A 564 26.20 4.92 -16.14
CA LYS A 564 26.00 6.29 -16.63
C LYS A 564 24.76 6.97 -16.03
N ILE A 565 23.74 6.23 -15.68
CA ILE A 565 22.46 6.82 -15.23
C ILE A 565 22.16 6.46 -13.76
N ALA A 566 22.17 5.18 -13.39
CA ALA A 566 21.79 4.77 -12.05
C ALA A 566 22.87 5.05 -11.00
N ALA A 567 24.15 4.86 -11.30
CA ALA A 567 25.23 5.11 -10.35
C ALA A 567 25.33 6.59 -9.92
N PRO A 568 25.27 7.60 -10.82
CA PRO A 568 25.25 9.00 -10.40
C PRO A 568 24.07 9.37 -9.50
N LEU A 569 22.89 8.82 -9.76
CA LEU A 569 21.71 9.02 -8.92
C LEU A 569 21.92 8.43 -7.52
N ALA A 570 22.57 7.24 -7.43
CA ALA A 570 22.93 6.66 -6.14
C ALA A 570 23.94 7.54 -5.37
N GLY A 571 24.97 8.04 -6.06
CA GLY A 571 25.95 8.96 -5.47
C GLY A 571 25.30 10.22 -4.89
N ASN A 572 24.36 10.81 -5.62
CA ASN A 572 23.59 11.96 -5.15
C ASN A 572 22.70 11.62 -3.95
N ALA A 573 22.08 10.44 -3.93
CA ALA A 573 21.27 9.97 -2.80
C ALA A 573 22.12 9.76 -1.54
N PHE A 574 23.26 9.08 -1.66
CA PHE A 574 24.23 8.92 -0.56
C PHE A 574 24.74 10.26 -0.05
N LYS A 575 25.10 11.16 -0.97
CA LYS A 575 25.56 12.51 -0.62
C LYS A 575 24.51 13.28 0.18
N TYR A 576 23.26 13.23 -0.26
CA TYR A 576 22.17 13.88 0.44
C TYR A 576 21.97 13.30 1.85
N TYR A 577 21.89 11.97 1.96
CA TYR A 577 21.64 11.30 3.23
C TYR A 577 22.73 11.58 4.27
N PHE A 578 24.02 11.42 3.92
CA PHE A 578 25.11 11.58 4.88
C PHE A 578 25.35 13.05 5.26
N ASN A 579 25.12 14.01 4.36
CA ASN A 579 25.14 15.43 4.71
C ASN A 579 24.00 15.80 5.65
N MET A 580 22.78 15.36 5.37
CA MET A 580 21.61 15.60 6.23
C MET A 580 21.76 14.96 7.62
N SER A 581 22.29 13.74 7.69
CA SER A 581 22.56 13.06 8.96
C SER A 581 23.57 13.82 9.82
N SER A 582 24.61 14.39 9.21
CA SER A 582 25.59 15.22 9.88
C SER A 582 24.97 16.50 10.46
N GLU A 583 24.13 17.19 9.70
CA GLU A 583 23.42 18.39 10.14
C GLU A 583 22.44 18.11 11.30
N ARG A 584 21.70 16.99 11.23
CA ARG A 584 20.79 16.57 12.30
C ARG A 584 21.51 16.21 13.60
N MET A 585 22.72 15.60 13.53
CA MET A 585 23.52 15.33 14.71
C MET A 585 23.95 16.64 15.39
N VAL A 586 24.46 17.61 14.64
CA VAL A 586 24.87 18.93 15.17
C VAL A 586 23.68 19.63 15.86
N LEU A 587 22.49 19.60 15.26
CA LEU A 587 21.29 20.20 15.84
C LEU A 587 20.84 19.51 17.14
N ASN A 588 20.97 18.18 17.23
CA ASN A 588 20.63 17.44 18.44
C ASN A 588 21.65 17.66 19.55
N ASP A 589 22.93 17.74 19.24
CA ASP A 589 23.97 18.05 20.22
C ASP A 589 23.79 19.46 20.79
N VAL A 590 23.41 20.44 19.97
CA VAL A 590 23.07 21.80 20.41
C VAL A 590 21.80 21.80 21.29
N LYS A 591 20.76 21.04 20.96
CA LYS A 591 19.55 20.93 21.78
C LYS A 591 19.79 20.26 23.13
N ASN A 592 20.70 19.29 23.20
CA ASN A 592 21.05 18.60 24.44
C ASN A 592 22.04 19.37 25.32
N SER A 593 22.65 20.42 24.77
CA SER A 593 23.58 21.29 25.49
C SER A 593 22.96 22.61 26.00
N ILE A 594 21.69 22.85 25.70
CA ILE A 594 20.84 23.93 26.23
C ILE A 594 19.85 23.35 27.25
#